data_2028156dfd1495d6c2a9436e90bd4cea
#
_entry.id   2028156dfd1495d6c2a9436e90bd4cea
#
_cell.length_a   1.000
_cell.length_b   1.000
_cell.length_c   1.000
_cell.angle_alpha   90.00
_cell.angle_beta   90.00
_cell.angle_gamma   90.00
#
_symmetry.space_group_name_H-M   'P 1'
#
loop_
_entity.id
_entity.type
_entity.pdbx_description
1 polymer ?
#
loop_
_entity_poly.entity_id
_entity_poly.type
_entity_poly.pdbx_seq_one_letter_code
_entity_poly.pdbx_strand_id
1 'polypeptide(L)'
;MTDKKPLILCVDDDPDILSFLQIVLEAGGFAYVGAESAEAGLRTYRETGADAVIVDLMMEEVDSGTALVKDLLALGCRAPIFMLSSVGDSLNLLTDTNPLGLAGVFQKPLAREQLLTVLRSALAEAPPA
;
A
#
# COMPACT_ATOMS: atom_id res chain seq x y z
N MET A 1 -18.81 5.54 19.65
CA MET A 1 -17.47 5.27 19.37
C MET A 1 -17.30 3.97 18.61
N THR A 2 -16.54 3.99 17.62
CA THR A 2 -16.39 2.78 16.85
C THR A 2 -15.04 2.15 17.09
N ASP A 3 -15.05 0.85 17.11
CA ASP A 3 -13.83 0.09 17.18
C ASP A 3 -13.38 -0.35 15.81
N LYS A 4 -13.78 0.38 14.80
CA LYS A 4 -13.46 0.02 13.45
C LYS A 4 -11.96 0.11 13.21
N LYS A 5 -11.41 -0.98 12.73
CA LYS A 5 -9.98 -1.03 12.43
C LYS A 5 -9.69 -0.32 11.13
N PRO A 6 -8.57 0.39 11.02
CA PRO A 6 -8.17 0.94 9.73
C PRO A 6 -8.02 -0.18 8.71
N LEU A 7 -8.54 0.05 7.51
CA LEU A 7 -8.51 -0.93 6.44
C LEU A 7 -7.33 -0.65 5.53
N ILE A 8 -6.50 -1.66 5.33
CA ILE A 8 -5.31 -1.56 4.48
C ILE A 8 -5.53 -2.39 3.24
N LEU A 9 -5.45 -1.74 2.09
CA LEU A 9 -5.52 -2.44 0.81
C LEU A 9 -4.11 -2.79 0.37
N CYS A 10 -3.88 -4.06 0.09
CA CYS A 10 -2.57 -4.54 -0.35
C CYS A 10 -2.69 -5.09 -1.77
N VAL A 11 -1.86 -4.58 -2.67
CA VAL A 11 -1.90 -4.97 -4.08
C VAL A 11 -0.56 -5.57 -4.46
N ASP A 12 -0.56 -6.87 -4.78
CA ASP A 12 0.65 -7.60 -5.12
C ASP A 12 0.21 -8.84 -5.85
N ASP A 13 0.90 -9.20 -6.94
CA ASP A 13 0.53 -10.40 -7.69
C ASP A 13 1.09 -11.67 -7.07
N ASP A 14 1.83 -11.57 -5.99
CA ASP A 14 2.39 -12.71 -5.28
C ASP A 14 1.48 -13.04 -4.10
N PRO A 15 0.74 -14.17 -4.16
CA PRO A 15 -0.18 -14.50 -3.07
C PRO A 15 0.55 -14.75 -1.75
N ASP A 16 1.81 -15.15 -1.77
CA ASP A 16 2.56 -15.35 -0.54
C ASP A 16 2.80 -14.03 0.18
N ILE A 17 3.08 -12.98 -0.58
CA ILE A 17 3.25 -11.66 0.02
C ILE A 17 1.93 -11.17 0.60
N LEU A 18 0.83 -11.39 -0.13
CA LEU A 18 -0.48 -10.99 0.38
C LEU A 18 -0.82 -11.74 1.65
N SER A 19 -0.52 -13.04 1.72
CA SER A 19 -0.78 -13.81 2.93
C SER A 19 0.04 -13.28 4.10
N PHE A 20 1.32 -12.96 3.86
CA PHE A 20 2.16 -12.41 4.90
C PHE A 20 1.59 -11.08 5.41
N LEU A 21 1.21 -10.20 4.49
CA LEU A 21 0.65 -8.91 4.87
C LEU A 21 -0.62 -9.07 5.66
N GLN A 22 -1.48 -10.00 5.25
CA GLN A 22 -2.72 -10.24 6.00
C GLN A 22 -2.43 -10.64 7.44
N ILE A 23 -1.53 -11.59 7.63
CA ILE A 23 -1.21 -12.07 8.96
C ILE A 23 -0.65 -10.94 9.81
N VAL A 24 0.30 -10.19 9.27
CA VAL A 24 0.96 -9.14 10.03
C VAL A 24 -0.02 -8.01 10.35
N LEU A 25 -0.82 -7.60 9.37
CA LEU A 25 -1.72 -6.46 9.58
C LEU A 25 -2.81 -6.81 10.56
N GLU A 26 -3.39 -8.00 10.44
CA GLU A 26 -4.46 -8.38 11.37
C GLU A 26 -3.92 -8.54 12.78
N ALA A 27 -2.72 -9.07 12.93
CA ALA A 27 -2.10 -9.17 14.24
C ALA A 27 -1.80 -7.80 14.82
N GLY A 28 -1.56 -6.81 13.97
CA GLY A 28 -1.26 -5.45 14.40
C GLY A 28 -2.47 -4.56 14.63
N GLY A 29 -3.66 -5.09 14.48
CA GLY A 29 -4.87 -4.31 14.74
C GLY A 29 -5.47 -3.63 13.53
N PHE A 30 -5.07 -4.04 12.32
CA PHE A 30 -5.62 -3.50 11.10
C PHE A 30 -6.57 -4.48 10.44
N ALA A 31 -7.49 -3.97 9.63
CA ALA A 31 -8.26 -4.80 8.72
C ALA A 31 -7.51 -4.89 7.40
N TYR A 32 -7.71 -5.98 6.68
CA TYR A 32 -6.94 -6.27 5.48
C TYR A 32 -7.88 -6.57 4.31
N VAL A 33 -7.51 -6.08 3.13
CA VAL A 33 -8.11 -6.54 1.88
C VAL A 33 -6.98 -6.60 0.85
N GLY A 34 -6.99 -7.65 0.04
CA GLY A 34 -5.93 -7.87 -0.95
C GLY A 34 -6.46 -7.85 -2.36
N ALA A 35 -5.58 -7.51 -3.29
CA ALA A 35 -5.86 -7.56 -4.72
C ALA A 35 -4.61 -8.03 -5.43
N GLU A 36 -4.78 -8.85 -6.46
CA GLU A 36 -3.65 -9.48 -7.12
C GLU A 36 -3.25 -8.81 -8.43
N SER A 37 -3.89 -7.71 -8.77
CA SER A 37 -3.52 -6.96 -9.97
C SER A 37 -3.82 -5.50 -9.75
N ALA A 38 -3.24 -4.66 -10.61
CA ALA A 38 -3.50 -3.22 -10.54
C ALA A 38 -4.97 -2.92 -10.78
N GLU A 39 -5.58 -3.60 -11.75
CA GLU A 39 -6.99 -3.38 -12.05
C GLU A 39 -7.86 -3.75 -10.86
N ALA A 40 -7.61 -4.91 -10.27
CA ALA A 40 -8.37 -5.34 -9.09
C ALA A 40 -8.13 -4.40 -7.92
N GLY A 41 -6.90 -3.89 -7.78
CA GLY A 41 -6.59 -2.96 -6.71
C GLY A 41 -7.37 -1.67 -6.83
N LEU A 42 -7.43 -1.12 -8.03
CA LEU A 42 -8.18 0.12 -8.24
C LEU A 42 -9.66 -0.10 -7.95
N ARG A 43 -10.22 -1.19 -8.46
CA ARG A 43 -11.62 -1.51 -8.20
C ARG A 43 -11.89 -1.65 -6.72
N THR A 44 -11.02 -2.37 -6.03
CA THR A 44 -11.20 -2.60 -4.61
C THR A 44 -11.12 -1.30 -3.81
N TYR A 45 -10.21 -0.42 -4.19
CA TYR A 45 -10.14 0.87 -3.52
C TYR A 45 -11.44 1.65 -3.71
N ARG A 46 -11.98 1.64 -4.92
CA ARG A 46 -13.23 2.36 -5.19
C ARG A 46 -14.39 1.80 -4.38
N GLU A 47 -14.38 0.50 -4.13
CA GLU A 47 -15.45 -0.15 -3.39
C GLU A 47 -15.32 0.03 -1.88
N THR A 48 -14.09 0.08 -1.37
CA THR A 48 -13.86 0.05 0.07
C THR A 48 -13.45 1.38 0.66
N GLY A 49 -12.79 2.23 -0.13
CA GLY A 49 -12.24 3.46 0.42
C GLY A 49 -11.20 3.21 1.50
N ALA A 50 -10.29 2.27 1.24
CA ALA A 50 -9.31 1.86 2.24
C ALA A 50 -8.60 3.05 2.87
N ASP A 51 -8.14 2.87 4.10
CA ASP A 51 -7.49 3.94 4.86
C ASP A 51 -6.02 4.10 4.49
N ALA A 52 -5.40 3.06 3.93
CA ALA A 52 -4.04 3.11 3.40
C ALA A 52 -3.92 2.07 2.30
N VAL A 53 -2.98 2.28 1.40
CA VAL A 53 -2.77 1.38 0.27
C VAL A 53 -1.30 1.01 0.19
N ILE A 54 -1.02 -0.27 0.01
CA ILE A 54 0.33 -0.78 -0.21
C ILE A 54 0.35 -1.42 -1.59
N VAL A 55 1.23 -0.96 -2.46
CA VAL A 55 1.27 -1.38 -3.87
C VAL A 55 2.63 -1.93 -4.19
N ASP A 56 2.68 -3.13 -4.79
CA ASP A 56 3.94 -3.67 -5.29
C ASP A 56 4.40 -2.84 -6.51
N LEU A 57 5.66 -2.47 -6.51
CA LEU A 57 6.22 -1.67 -7.59
C LEU A 57 6.13 -2.41 -8.92
N MET A 58 6.38 -3.70 -8.92
CA MET A 58 6.39 -4.49 -10.15
C MET A 58 5.46 -5.68 -9.99
N MET A 59 4.39 -5.67 -10.75
CA MET A 59 3.43 -6.75 -10.75
C MET A 59 3.46 -7.47 -12.09
N GLU A 60 2.30 -7.71 -12.68
CA GLU A 60 2.26 -8.45 -13.93
C GLU A 60 2.95 -7.72 -15.07
N GLU A 61 3.08 -6.40 -14.97
CA GLU A 61 3.81 -5.61 -15.95
C GLU A 61 4.74 -4.67 -15.21
N VAL A 62 5.77 -4.21 -15.90
CA VAL A 62 6.82 -3.40 -15.28
C VAL A 62 6.25 -2.14 -14.63
N ASP A 63 5.27 -1.53 -15.27
CA ASP A 63 4.74 -0.25 -14.82
C ASP A 63 3.46 -0.36 -14.03
N SER A 64 3.02 -1.57 -13.69
CA SER A 64 1.71 -1.76 -13.08
C SER A 64 1.55 -1.00 -11.77
N GLY A 65 2.59 -1.05 -10.91
CA GLY A 65 2.50 -0.40 -9.62
C GLY A 65 2.39 1.11 -9.75
N THR A 66 3.26 1.71 -10.58
CA THR A 66 3.22 3.16 -10.74
C THR A 66 1.96 3.62 -11.44
N ALA A 67 1.47 2.85 -12.40
CA ALA A 67 0.23 3.20 -13.08
C ALA A 67 -0.94 3.19 -12.10
N LEU A 68 -0.97 2.20 -11.21
CA LEU A 68 -2.02 2.14 -10.20
C LEU A 68 -1.98 3.34 -9.29
N VAL A 69 -0.79 3.75 -8.85
CA VAL A 69 -0.66 4.92 -7.99
C VAL A 69 -1.21 6.16 -8.69
N LYS A 70 -0.87 6.33 -9.96
CA LYS A 70 -1.37 7.49 -10.71
C LYS A 70 -2.90 7.45 -10.82
N ASP A 71 -3.45 6.27 -11.05
CA ASP A 71 -4.89 6.13 -11.14
C ASP A 71 -5.58 6.44 -9.82
N LEU A 72 -4.99 5.98 -8.71
CA LEU A 72 -5.54 6.28 -7.40
C LEU A 72 -5.53 7.78 -7.12
N LEU A 73 -4.44 8.45 -7.46
CA LEU A 73 -4.36 9.89 -7.26
C LEU A 73 -5.37 10.61 -8.12
N ALA A 74 -5.61 10.14 -9.34
CA ALA A 74 -6.59 10.74 -10.23
C ALA A 74 -8.01 10.60 -9.69
N LEU A 75 -8.26 9.57 -8.89
CA LEU A 75 -9.56 9.39 -8.23
C LEU A 75 -9.73 10.30 -7.03
N GLY A 76 -8.69 11.01 -6.64
CA GLY A 76 -8.75 11.83 -5.43
C GLY A 76 -8.42 11.07 -4.17
N CYS A 77 -7.66 9.99 -4.28
CA CYS A 77 -7.27 9.19 -3.13
C CYS A 77 -6.49 10.04 -2.14
N ARG A 78 -6.97 10.12 -0.91
CA ARG A 78 -6.29 10.82 0.18
C ARG A 78 -5.60 9.88 1.13
N ALA A 79 -5.80 8.59 0.99
CA ALA A 79 -5.14 7.61 1.83
C ALA A 79 -3.65 7.61 1.53
N PRO A 80 -2.80 7.42 2.55
CA PRO A 80 -1.37 7.28 2.30
C PRO A 80 -1.12 6.04 1.44
N ILE A 81 -0.26 6.19 0.45
CA ILE A 81 0.08 5.13 -0.49
C ILE A 81 1.54 4.76 -0.27
N PHE A 82 1.79 3.49 -0.02
CA PHE A 82 3.13 2.95 0.16
C PHE A 82 3.45 2.02 -0.99
N MET A 83 4.72 1.89 -1.30
CA MET A 83 5.15 1.03 -2.38
C MET A 83 6.06 -0.06 -1.83
N LEU A 84 5.94 -1.27 -2.39
CA LEU A 84 6.85 -2.37 -2.07
C LEU A 84 7.90 -2.45 -3.17
N SER A 85 9.15 -2.58 -2.78
CA SER A 85 10.27 -2.60 -3.72
C SER A 85 11.17 -3.78 -3.40
N SER A 86 11.70 -4.44 -4.43
CA SER A 86 12.65 -5.52 -4.27
C SER A 86 14.07 -4.97 -4.42
N VAL A 87 15.02 -5.73 -3.88
CA VAL A 87 16.42 -5.39 -4.08
C VAL A 87 16.71 -5.38 -5.58
N GLY A 88 17.32 -4.30 -6.04
CA GLY A 88 17.64 -4.18 -7.46
C GLY A 88 16.63 -3.38 -8.26
N ASP A 89 15.47 -3.07 -7.70
CA ASP A 89 14.53 -2.20 -8.39
C ASP A 89 15.11 -0.80 -8.49
N SER A 90 14.67 -0.08 -9.52
CA SER A 90 15.08 1.30 -9.64
C SER A 90 14.54 2.11 -8.49
N LEU A 91 15.42 2.82 -7.82
CA LEU A 91 15.04 3.61 -6.68
C LEU A 91 14.96 5.10 -6.95
N ASN A 92 14.97 5.48 -8.23
CA ASN A 92 14.90 6.89 -8.57
C ASN A 92 13.65 7.55 -8.04
N LEU A 93 12.58 6.78 -7.93
CA LEU A 93 11.34 7.29 -7.35
C LEU A 93 11.50 7.64 -5.88
N LEU A 94 12.51 7.09 -5.21
CA LEU A 94 12.67 7.21 -3.78
C LEU A 94 13.72 8.23 -3.38
N THR A 95 14.63 8.54 -4.28
CA THR A 95 15.82 9.28 -3.90
C THR A 95 15.70 10.76 -4.15
N ASP A 96 14.81 11.18 -5.04
CA ASP A 96 14.77 12.59 -5.39
C ASP A 96 13.54 13.27 -4.85
N THR A 97 12.56 13.50 -5.66
CA THR A 97 11.48 14.37 -5.30
C THR A 97 10.20 13.65 -4.92
N ASN A 98 10.22 12.31 -4.94
CA ASN A 98 9.01 11.54 -4.68
C ASN A 98 7.86 12.02 -5.58
N PRO A 99 8.03 11.92 -6.89
CA PRO A 99 7.06 12.53 -7.81
C PRO A 99 5.68 11.91 -7.74
N LEU A 100 5.56 10.71 -7.17
CA LEU A 100 4.25 10.06 -7.03
C LEU A 100 3.55 10.43 -5.74
N GLY A 101 4.19 11.19 -4.85
CA GLY A 101 3.55 11.56 -3.60
C GLY A 101 3.35 10.40 -2.66
N LEU A 102 4.26 9.44 -2.67
CA LEU A 102 4.14 8.27 -1.81
C LEU A 102 4.39 8.63 -0.36
N ALA A 103 3.66 7.97 0.53
CA ALA A 103 3.88 8.14 1.96
C ALA A 103 5.14 7.43 2.42
N GLY A 104 5.57 6.40 1.70
CA GLY A 104 6.79 5.71 2.02
C GLY A 104 7.00 4.52 1.11
N VAL A 105 8.12 3.85 1.33
CA VAL A 105 8.47 2.67 0.56
C VAL A 105 8.99 1.61 1.50
N PHE A 106 8.53 0.38 1.32
CA PHE A 106 9.04 -0.77 2.05
C PHE A 106 9.84 -1.63 1.11
N GLN A 107 10.96 -2.14 1.59
CA GLN A 107 11.79 -3.03 0.80
C GLN A 107 11.52 -4.47 1.19
N LYS A 108 11.45 -5.34 0.21
CA LYS A 108 11.35 -6.77 0.47
C LYS A 108 12.73 -7.32 0.79
N PRO A 109 12.86 -8.26 1.71
CA PRO A 109 11.79 -8.85 2.50
C PRO A 109 11.28 -7.88 3.56
N LEU A 110 9.98 -7.94 3.82
CA LEU A 110 9.34 -6.98 4.71
C LEU A 110 9.66 -7.30 6.17
N ALA A 111 9.94 -6.25 6.94
CA ALA A 111 10.12 -6.37 8.38
C ALA A 111 8.81 -6.01 9.06
N ARG A 112 8.29 -6.97 9.82
CA ARG A 112 6.95 -6.84 10.40
C ARG A 112 6.80 -5.60 11.25
N GLU A 113 7.74 -5.36 12.16
CA GLU A 113 7.61 -4.25 13.07
C GLU A 113 7.77 -2.91 12.37
N GLN A 114 8.66 -2.85 11.38
CA GLN A 114 8.80 -1.63 10.62
C GLN A 114 7.52 -1.30 9.88
N LEU A 115 6.92 -2.29 9.27
CA LEU A 115 5.67 -2.10 8.54
C LEU A 115 4.58 -1.53 9.45
N LEU A 116 4.40 -2.16 10.61
CA LEU A 116 3.36 -1.72 11.53
C LEU A 116 3.64 -0.34 12.10
N THR A 117 4.89 -0.06 12.44
CA THR A 117 5.24 1.24 12.99
C THR A 117 4.98 2.36 11.99
N VAL A 118 5.40 2.15 10.74
CA VAL A 118 5.23 3.17 9.71
C VAL A 118 3.74 3.39 9.43
N LEU A 119 2.97 2.32 9.34
CA LEU A 119 1.53 2.46 9.08
C LEU A 119 0.83 3.19 10.21
N ARG A 120 1.15 2.84 11.45
CA ARG A 120 0.53 3.52 12.59
C ARG A 120 0.84 5.01 12.58
N SER A 121 2.08 5.34 12.29
CA SER A 121 2.49 6.73 12.23
C SER A 121 1.78 7.48 11.12
N ALA A 122 1.70 6.90 9.95
CA ALA A 122 1.06 7.54 8.81
C ALA A 122 -0.43 7.77 9.05
N LEU A 123 -1.10 6.78 9.63
CA LEU A 123 -2.53 6.90 9.89
C LEU A 123 -2.83 7.86 11.02
N ALA A 124 -1.93 7.96 11.99
CA ALA A 124 -2.12 8.91 13.08
C ALA A 124 -2.01 10.34 12.60
N GLU A 125 -1.22 10.58 11.56
CA GLU A 125 -1.02 11.92 11.01
C GLU A 125 -1.98 12.25 9.88
N ALA A 126 -2.72 11.26 9.40
CA ALA A 126 -3.62 11.49 8.28
C ALA A 126 -4.76 12.40 8.72
N PRO A 127 -5.18 13.33 7.87
CA PRO A 127 -6.33 14.16 8.20
C PRO A 127 -7.59 13.30 8.26
N PRO A 128 -8.53 13.66 9.10
CA PRO A 128 -9.79 12.92 9.15
C PRO A 128 -10.49 13.00 7.80
N ALA A 129 -11.13 11.93 7.44
CA ALA A 129 -11.83 11.86 6.17
C ALA A 129 -13.00 12.82 6.12
#